data_b8e8fd09d26e6d48970ff58fa021a7e3
#
_entry.id   b8e8fd09d26e6d48970ff58fa021a7e3
#
_cell.length_a   1.000
_cell.length_b   1.000
_cell.length_c   1.000
_cell.angle_alpha   90.00
_cell.angle_beta   90.00
_cell.angle_gamma   90.00
#
_symmetry.space_group_name_H-M   'P 1'
#
loop_
_entity.id
_entity.type
_entity.pdbx_description
1 polymer ?
#
loop_
_entity_poly.entity_id
_entity_poly.type
_entity_poly.pdbx_seq_one_letter_code
_entity_poly.pdbx_strand_id
1 'polypeptide(L)'
;MTYFFETYQQVVQVIEEQQNRPRYFKKSKDVGELMKEPSTLENFITILSGEDEGHNLSFTEEERQIAQEFFQYNNYYNFSIFPKLLPCQGDKYSYTDALRIYQIDEFLRREIHYFTSRIEKWIKTSVAYHLSHIYESTEYAKAECYLDPALYTSRKTYLETMESFSEALHKSKEPFIEHHFKQRNGCIPIWVLVEELTFGQVDTFLSVLNTDYRNEWSDRVFGRENRKFVLSWISVSRYLRNISAHHSRFYGKKYIVLPRLKKEDMKQYGVTNGDKNTLFVALLVLKSLLSFHSLQVQSEWNLFMDNLEEIFNDNTEIINYPLNGFRENWKSALLIEIVPVNKD
;
A
#
# COMPACT_ATOMS: atom_id res chain seq x y z
N MET A 1 -11.27 26.66 -9.88
CA MET A 1 -11.15 27.88 -9.05
C MET A 1 -10.54 27.44 -7.74
N THR A 2 -9.25 27.75 -7.56
CA THR A 2 -8.50 27.36 -6.36
C THR A 2 -8.76 28.42 -5.32
N TYR A 3 -9.57 28.12 -4.31
CA TYR A 3 -9.76 29.01 -3.16
C TYR A 3 -8.54 28.85 -2.24
N PHE A 4 -7.64 29.81 -2.28
CA PHE A 4 -6.63 29.97 -1.24
C PHE A 4 -7.31 30.63 -0.03
N PHE A 5 -7.38 29.90 1.08
CA PHE A 5 -7.83 30.49 2.33
C PHE A 5 -6.66 31.24 2.97
N GLU A 6 -6.77 32.54 3.10
CA GLU A 6 -5.70 33.39 3.66
C GLU A 6 -5.50 33.18 5.17
N THR A 7 -6.52 32.64 5.87
CA THR A 7 -6.45 32.41 7.31
C THR A 7 -7.15 31.12 7.73
N TYR A 8 -6.69 30.55 8.84
CA TYR A 8 -7.33 29.38 9.49
C TYR A 8 -8.83 29.63 9.79
N GLN A 9 -9.21 30.87 10.13
CA GLN A 9 -10.61 31.21 10.46
C GLN A 9 -11.53 31.07 9.24
N GLN A 10 -11.05 31.38 8.02
CA GLN A 10 -11.83 31.16 6.81
C GLN A 10 -12.09 29.68 6.55
N VAL A 11 -11.08 28.84 6.81
CA VAL A 11 -11.23 27.36 6.71
C VAL A 11 -12.26 26.85 7.70
N VAL A 12 -12.22 27.32 8.95
CA VAL A 12 -13.17 26.92 10.01
C VAL A 12 -14.59 27.36 9.65
N GLN A 13 -14.77 28.56 9.14
CA GLN A 13 -16.07 29.07 8.74
C GLN A 13 -16.71 28.22 7.62
N VAL A 14 -15.93 27.85 6.60
CA VAL A 14 -16.42 26.96 5.51
C VAL A 14 -16.81 25.59 6.03
N ILE A 15 -16.07 25.04 7.01
CA ILE A 15 -16.40 23.74 7.62
C ILE A 15 -17.66 23.84 8.51
N GLU A 16 -17.83 24.95 9.25
CA GLU A 16 -19.03 25.18 10.09
C GLU A 16 -20.31 25.36 9.27
N GLU A 17 -20.22 25.94 8.07
CA GLU A 17 -21.34 26.12 7.14
C GLU A 17 -21.80 24.82 6.47
N GLN A 18 -20.95 23.78 6.44
CA GLN A 18 -21.31 22.45 5.93
C GLN A 18 -21.95 21.59 7.04
N GLN A 19 -23.25 21.64 7.15
CA GLN A 19 -24.07 21.07 8.26
C GLN A 19 -23.93 19.58 8.56
N ASN A 20 -23.15 18.80 7.83
CA ASN A 20 -23.08 17.32 7.97
C ASN A 20 -21.68 16.75 8.24
N ARG A 21 -20.70 17.55 8.67
CA ARG A 21 -19.37 17.05 9.03
C ARG A 21 -19.11 17.12 10.53
N PRO A 22 -18.45 16.12 11.14
CA PRO A 22 -17.99 16.22 12.52
C PRO A 22 -17.13 17.47 12.68
N ARG A 23 -17.34 18.25 13.74
CA ARG A 23 -16.53 19.45 14.03
C ARG A 23 -15.19 19.03 14.60
N TYR A 24 -14.22 18.78 13.74
CA TYR A 24 -12.84 18.48 14.15
C TYR A 24 -12.06 19.74 14.56
N PHE A 25 -12.50 20.92 14.08
CA PHE A 25 -11.84 22.20 14.38
C PHE A 25 -12.71 23.04 15.30
N LYS A 26 -12.10 23.53 16.37
CA LYS A 26 -12.68 24.52 17.29
C LYS A 26 -11.95 25.85 17.12
N LYS A 27 -12.62 26.96 17.42
CA LYS A 27 -11.97 28.27 17.45
C LYS A 27 -10.89 28.31 18.52
N SER A 28 -9.79 29.02 18.26
CA SER A 28 -8.65 29.10 19.18
C SER A 28 -9.01 29.56 20.61
N LYS A 29 -10.04 30.41 20.73
CA LYS A 29 -10.54 30.84 22.06
C LYS A 29 -11.14 29.69 22.90
N ASP A 30 -11.67 28.65 22.24
CA ASP A 30 -12.31 27.51 22.90
C ASP A 30 -11.34 26.37 23.19
N VAL A 31 -10.11 26.44 22.67
CA VAL A 31 -9.12 25.36 22.75
C VAL A 31 -7.77 25.79 23.33
N GLY A 32 -7.65 27.05 23.75
CA GLY A 32 -6.36 27.59 24.23
C GLY A 32 -5.72 26.76 25.34
N GLU A 33 -6.51 26.18 26.24
CA GLU A 33 -6.02 25.30 27.32
C GLU A 33 -5.69 23.88 26.84
N LEU A 34 -6.19 23.46 25.64
CA LEU A 34 -6.00 22.11 25.08
C LEU A 34 -4.89 22.07 24.03
N MET A 35 -4.47 23.23 23.52
CA MET A 35 -3.40 23.29 22.50
C MET A 35 -2.05 23.34 23.20
N LYS A 36 -1.18 22.41 22.81
CA LYS A 36 0.22 22.44 23.23
C LYS A 36 0.92 23.61 22.52
N GLU A 37 1.78 24.31 23.27
CA GLU A 37 2.68 25.30 22.69
C GLU A 37 3.66 24.64 21.72
N PRO A 38 4.17 25.37 20.70
CA PRO A 38 5.18 24.87 19.79
C PRO A 38 6.40 24.35 20.56
N SER A 39 6.79 23.10 20.32
CA SER A 39 7.94 22.47 20.96
C SER A 39 9.23 22.83 20.25
N THR A 40 10.30 23.05 21.01
CA THR A 40 11.67 23.15 20.48
C THR A 40 12.23 21.78 20.15
N LEU A 41 13.31 21.72 19.37
CA LEU A 41 14.01 20.46 19.07
C LEU A 41 14.53 19.79 20.33
N GLU A 42 15.04 20.59 21.28
CA GLU A 42 15.51 20.09 22.59
C GLU A 42 14.36 19.51 23.42
N ASN A 43 13.19 20.10 23.35
CA ASN A 43 12.02 19.57 24.03
C ASN A 43 11.56 18.20 23.47
N PHE A 44 11.74 17.94 22.16
CA PHE A 44 11.48 16.61 21.60
C PHE A 44 12.42 15.54 22.18
N ILE A 45 13.70 15.89 22.38
CA ILE A 45 14.68 15.00 23.01
C ILE A 45 14.28 14.73 24.47
N THR A 46 13.88 15.78 25.21
CA THR A 46 13.40 15.66 26.58
C THR A 46 12.18 14.73 26.68
N ILE A 47 11.21 14.88 25.80
CA ILE A 47 10.03 14.01 25.76
C ILE A 47 10.43 12.56 25.45
N LEU A 48 11.33 12.34 24.49
CA LEU A 48 11.78 11.00 24.11
C LEU A 48 12.60 10.31 25.20
N SER A 49 13.30 11.06 26.08
CA SER A 49 14.04 10.54 27.24
C SER A 49 13.16 10.34 28.47
N GLY A 50 11.92 10.84 28.48
CA GLY A 50 11.01 10.79 29.63
C GLY A 50 10.24 9.46 29.74
N GLU A 51 10.05 8.99 30.97
CA GLU A 51 9.33 7.76 31.29
C GLU A 51 7.81 7.90 31.11
N ASP A 52 7.27 9.10 31.31
CA ASP A 52 5.82 9.38 31.39
C ASP A 52 5.08 9.13 30.06
N GLU A 53 5.76 9.19 28.92
CA GLU A 53 5.16 8.98 27.61
C GLU A 53 5.49 7.59 27.00
N GLY A 54 6.19 6.72 27.74
CA GLY A 54 6.56 5.37 27.29
C GLY A 54 7.66 5.37 26.23
N HIS A 55 8.51 6.39 26.21
CA HIS A 55 9.65 6.46 25.29
C HIS A 55 10.95 6.01 25.95
N ASN A 56 11.29 6.51 27.12
CA ASN A 56 12.44 6.17 27.97
C ASN A 56 13.76 5.87 27.21
N LEU A 57 14.07 6.70 26.20
CA LEU A 57 15.30 6.54 25.43
C LEU A 57 16.50 7.15 26.18
N SER A 58 17.64 6.47 26.13
CA SER A 58 18.93 7.08 26.53
C SER A 58 19.51 7.87 25.35
N PHE A 59 20.23 8.95 25.69
CA PHE A 59 20.91 9.80 24.73
C PHE A 59 22.35 10.05 25.21
N THR A 60 23.31 9.77 24.35
CA THR A 60 24.66 10.34 24.45
C THR A 60 24.65 11.77 23.91
N GLU A 61 25.72 12.52 24.12
CA GLU A 61 25.84 13.88 23.60
C GLU A 61 25.84 13.90 22.05
N GLU A 62 26.47 12.90 21.43
CA GLU A 62 26.47 12.73 20.00
C GLU A 62 25.05 12.42 19.47
N GLU A 63 24.31 11.54 20.14
CA GLU A 63 22.93 11.21 19.76
C GLU A 63 21.99 12.41 19.89
N ARG A 64 22.22 13.31 20.84
CA ARG A 64 21.45 14.57 20.95
C ARG A 64 21.65 15.44 19.71
N GLN A 65 22.87 15.56 19.21
CA GLN A 65 23.17 16.32 18.00
C GLN A 65 22.52 15.70 16.78
N ILE A 66 22.63 14.38 16.63
CA ILE A 66 21.97 13.62 15.54
C ILE A 66 20.46 13.80 15.62
N ALA A 67 19.85 13.73 16.80
CA ALA A 67 18.40 13.90 16.97
C ALA A 67 17.95 15.33 16.64
N GLN A 68 18.71 16.35 17.02
CA GLN A 68 18.41 17.74 16.68
C GLN A 68 18.44 17.95 15.15
N GLU A 69 19.45 17.41 14.45
CA GLU A 69 19.51 17.46 13.01
C GLU A 69 18.35 16.68 12.37
N PHE A 70 18.07 15.47 12.85
CA PHE A 70 16.98 14.64 12.33
C PHE A 70 15.63 15.36 12.41
N PHE A 71 15.30 16.01 13.53
CA PHE A 71 14.01 16.69 13.72
C PHE A 71 13.91 18.04 13.00
N GLN A 72 14.96 18.55 12.39
CA GLN A 72 14.86 19.68 11.44
C GLN A 72 14.18 19.26 10.14
N TYR A 73 14.30 17.99 9.74
CA TYR A 73 13.79 17.47 8.48
C TYR A 73 12.63 16.47 8.65
N ASN A 74 12.42 15.97 9.87
CA ASN A 74 11.43 14.95 10.15
C ASN A 74 10.47 15.38 11.27
N ASN A 75 9.17 15.17 11.04
CA ASN A 75 8.17 15.50 12.03
C ASN A 75 8.27 14.53 13.22
N TYR A 76 8.29 15.09 14.44
CA TYR A 76 8.31 14.32 15.69
C TYR A 76 7.25 13.21 15.74
N TYR A 77 6.02 13.49 15.32
CA TYR A 77 4.93 12.50 15.35
C TYR A 77 5.15 11.31 14.41
N ASN A 78 5.94 11.47 13.35
CA ASN A 78 6.30 10.35 12.48
C ASN A 78 7.32 9.43 13.14
N PHE A 79 8.17 9.98 14.02
CA PHE A 79 9.21 9.22 14.71
C PHE A 79 8.76 8.64 16.05
N SER A 80 7.97 9.37 16.86
CA SER A 80 7.65 9.07 18.25
C SER A 80 6.98 7.72 18.52
N ILE A 81 6.52 7.04 17.48
CA ILE A 81 5.96 5.68 17.60
C ILE A 81 7.06 4.61 17.69
N PHE A 82 8.24 4.82 17.07
CA PHE A 82 9.26 3.78 16.93
C PHE A 82 9.87 3.32 18.25
N PRO A 83 10.16 4.20 19.22
CA PRO A 83 10.54 3.76 20.57
C PRO A 83 9.58 2.76 21.20
N LYS A 84 8.27 2.91 20.95
CA LYS A 84 7.20 2.04 21.49
C LYS A 84 7.10 0.68 20.79
N LEU A 85 7.83 0.49 19.71
CA LEU A 85 7.82 -0.76 18.91
C LEU A 85 9.00 -1.68 19.23
N LEU A 86 9.94 -1.23 20.06
CA LEU A 86 11.06 -2.00 20.57
C LEU A 86 10.56 -3.18 21.42
N PRO A 87 11.27 -4.33 21.47
CA PRO A 87 10.73 -5.58 22.00
C PRO A 87 10.34 -5.55 23.48
N CYS A 88 11.14 -4.95 24.34
CA CYS A 88 10.95 -4.96 25.78
C CYS A 88 10.58 -3.56 26.29
N GLN A 89 9.41 -3.47 26.92
CA GLN A 89 9.06 -2.29 27.71
C GLN A 89 9.75 -2.43 29.09
N GLY A 90 10.79 -1.68 29.32
CA GLY A 90 11.53 -1.69 30.59
C GLY A 90 13.05 -1.71 30.42
N ASP A 91 13.54 -2.22 29.29
CA ASP A 91 14.93 -2.03 28.91
C ASP A 91 15.15 -0.60 28.40
N LYS A 92 16.28 -0.03 28.73
CA LYS A 92 16.62 1.33 28.32
C LYS A 92 17.34 1.28 26.98
N TYR A 93 16.57 1.46 25.90
CA TYR A 93 17.12 1.59 24.54
C TYR A 93 17.74 2.98 24.32
N SER A 94 18.67 3.05 23.38
CA SER A 94 19.22 4.31 22.93
C SER A 94 18.35 4.98 21.86
N TYR A 95 18.59 6.26 21.62
CA TYR A 95 17.99 6.95 20.47
C TYR A 95 18.38 6.26 19.15
N THR A 96 19.63 5.78 19.05
CA THR A 96 20.11 5.06 17.87
C THR A 96 19.32 3.78 17.59
N ASP A 97 18.89 3.05 18.63
CA ASP A 97 18.06 1.84 18.46
C ASP A 97 16.70 2.17 17.84
N ALA A 98 16.05 3.23 18.32
CA ALA A 98 14.79 3.69 17.76
C ALA A 98 14.96 4.23 16.33
N LEU A 99 16.06 4.94 16.05
CA LEU A 99 16.40 5.43 14.71
C LEU A 99 16.66 4.27 13.73
N ARG A 100 17.28 3.19 14.19
CA ARG A 100 17.46 1.97 13.40
C ARG A 100 16.12 1.37 12.95
N ILE A 101 15.16 1.24 13.87
CA ILE A 101 13.81 0.74 13.51
C ILE A 101 13.12 1.68 12.51
N TYR A 102 13.27 3.00 12.66
CA TYR A 102 12.78 3.97 11.67
C TYR A 102 13.41 3.74 10.28
N GLN A 103 14.73 3.55 10.21
CA GLN A 103 15.45 3.28 8.96
C GLN A 103 15.03 1.94 8.31
N ILE A 104 14.79 0.91 9.13
CA ILE A 104 14.24 -0.38 8.66
C ILE A 104 12.84 -0.17 8.06
N ASP A 105 12.01 0.66 8.68
CA ASP A 105 10.70 1.00 8.12
C ASP A 105 10.81 1.74 6.77
N GLU A 106 11.77 2.64 6.62
CA GLU A 106 12.03 3.33 5.34
C GLU A 106 12.50 2.35 4.25
N PHE A 107 13.38 1.40 4.62
CA PHE A 107 13.80 0.33 3.72
C PHE A 107 12.59 -0.50 3.28
N LEU A 108 11.77 -1.00 4.22
CA LEU A 108 10.56 -1.76 3.92
C LEU A 108 9.60 -0.97 3.01
N ARG A 109 9.40 0.30 3.27
CA ARG A 109 8.52 1.18 2.49
C ARG A 109 8.97 1.32 1.06
N ARG A 110 10.28 1.51 0.83
CA ARG A 110 10.88 1.61 -0.50
C ARG A 110 10.70 0.31 -1.28
N GLU A 111 11.05 -0.81 -0.69
CA GLU A 111 10.98 -2.12 -1.34
C GLU A 111 9.52 -2.54 -1.63
N ILE A 112 8.62 -2.38 -0.67
CA ILE A 112 7.20 -2.68 -0.85
C ILE A 112 6.59 -1.77 -1.92
N HIS A 113 6.95 -0.48 -1.96
CA HIS A 113 6.52 0.42 -3.03
C HIS A 113 6.96 -0.05 -4.41
N TYR A 114 8.20 -0.47 -4.52
CA TYR A 114 8.76 -1.01 -5.76
C TYR A 114 7.96 -2.22 -6.25
N PHE A 115 7.77 -3.25 -5.42
CA PHE A 115 7.07 -4.47 -5.81
C PHE A 115 5.58 -4.24 -6.07
N THR A 116 4.92 -3.43 -5.26
CA THR A 116 3.50 -3.10 -5.49
C THR A 116 3.28 -2.30 -6.77
N SER A 117 4.22 -1.46 -7.18
CA SER A 117 4.19 -0.76 -8.46
C SER A 117 4.38 -1.71 -9.64
N ARG A 118 5.24 -2.76 -9.50
CA ARG A 118 5.38 -3.82 -10.51
C ARG A 118 4.09 -4.63 -10.66
N ILE A 119 3.46 -4.99 -9.53
CA ILE A 119 2.17 -5.68 -9.52
C ILE A 119 1.09 -4.82 -10.18
N GLU A 120 0.99 -3.53 -9.84
CA GLU A 120 0.02 -2.62 -10.45
C GLU A 120 0.13 -2.60 -11.98
N LYS A 121 1.34 -2.37 -12.52
CA LYS A 121 1.59 -2.34 -13.97
C LYS A 121 1.23 -3.68 -14.63
N TRP A 122 1.67 -4.78 -14.04
CA TRP A 122 1.39 -6.10 -14.58
C TRP A 122 -0.11 -6.43 -14.57
N ILE A 123 -0.84 -6.13 -13.50
CA ILE A 123 -2.29 -6.34 -13.41
C ILE A 123 -3.02 -5.52 -14.48
N LYS A 124 -2.69 -4.23 -14.65
CA LYS A 124 -3.25 -3.39 -15.72
C LYS A 124 -3.06 -4.02 -17.10
N THR A 125 -1.83 -4.39 -17.42
CA THR A 125 -1.50 -5.04 -18.70
C THR A 125 -2.24 -6.36 -18.88
N SER A 126 -2.28 -7.21 -17.84
CA SER A 126 -2.95 -8.52 -17.92
C SER A 126 -4.46 -8.39 -18.10
N VAL A 127 -5.09 -7.43 -17.42
CA VAL A 127 -6.52 -7.14 -17.56
C VAL A 127 -6.83 -6.73 -19.00
N ALA A 128 -6.10 -5.75 -19.54
CA ALA A 128 -6.32 -5.28 -20.90
C ALA A 128 -6.12 -6.38 -21.94
N TYR A 129 -5.01 -7.12 -21.83
CA TYR A 129 -4.68 -8.20 -22.77
C TYR A 129 -5.72 -9.32 -22.73
N HIS A 130 -5.99 -9.88 -21.55
CA HIS A 130 -6.86 -11.05 -21.49
C HIS A 130 -8.33 -10.71 -21.75
N LEU A 131 -8.87 -9.59 -21.21
CA LEU A 131 -10.27 -9.24 -21.46
C LEU A 131 -10.54 -9.03 -22.95
N SER A 132 -9.67 -8.32 -23.67
CA SER A 132 -9.83 -8.14 -25.10
C SER A 132 -9.78 -9.46 -25.91
N HIS A 133 -9.09 -10.49 -25.39
CA HIS A 133 -8.99 -11.79 -26.08
C HIS A 133 -10.11 -12.78 -25.71
N ILE A 134 -10.65 -12.69 -24.49
CA ILE A 134 -11.74 -13.58 -24.05
C ILE A 134 -13.13 -13.02 -24.36
N TYR A 135 -13.21 -11.76 -24.80
CA TYR A 135 -14.46 -11.12 -25.16
C TYR A 135 -15.01 -11.69 -26.47
N GLU A 136 -16.20 -12.29 -26.42
CA GLU A 136 -16.82 -13.01 -27.54
C GLU A 136 -18.04 -12.32 -28.16
N SER A 137 -18.61 -11.30 -27.46
CA SER A 137 -19.74 -10.54 -27.97
C SER A 137 -19.37 -9.80 -29.26
N THR A 138 -20.33 -9.67 -30.17
CA THR A 138 -20.19 -8.92 -31.43
C THR A 138 -20.74 -7.50 -31.35
N GLU A 139 -21.30 -7.10 -30.21
CA GLU A 139 -21.91 -5.79 -30.04
C GLU A 139 -20.88 -4.64 -29.94
N TYR A 140 -19.70 -4.95 -29.39
CA TYR A 140 -18.59 -4.02 -29.25
C TYR A 140 -17.32 -4.59 -29.87
N ALA A 141 -16.43 -3.71 -30.29
CA ALA A 141 -15.09 -4.13 -30.69
C ALA A 141 -14.33 -4.73 -29.49
N LYS A 142 -13.52 -5.76 -29.71
CA LYS A 142 -12.71 -6.39 -28.63
C LYS A 142 -11.84 -5.38 -27.90
N ALA A 143 -11.35 -4.38 -28.61
CA ALA A 143 -10.57 -3.27 -28.03
C ALA A 143 -11.38 -2.40 -27.05
N GLU A 144 -12.69 -2.35 -27.21
CA GLU A 144 -13.61 -1.52 -26.44
C GLU A 144 -14.60 -2.37 -25.62
N CYS A 145 -14.24 -3.63 -25.32
CA CYS A 145 -15.08 -4.59 -24.60
C CYS A 145 -15.62 -4.04 -23.26
N TYR A 146 -14.88 -3.11 -22.64
CA TYR A 146 -15.27 -2.46 -21.39
C TYR A 146 -16.53 -1.59 -21.51
N LEU A 147 -16.95 -1.23 -22.74
CA LEU A 147 -18.19 -0.49 -23.00
C LEU A 147 -19.44 -1.39 -22.98
N ASP A 148 -19.27 -2.71 -23.05
CA ASP A 148 -20.40 -3.63 -23.01
C ASP A 148 -20.96 -3.78 -21.60
N PRO A 149 -22.23 -3.40 -21.34
CA PRO A 149 -22.87 -3.61 -20.04
C PRO A 149 -22.89 -5.08 -19.59
N ALA A 150 -22.88 -6.05 -20.51
CA ALA A 150 -22.85 -7.47 -20.20
C ALA A 150 -21.54 -7.93 -19.56
N LEU A 151 -20.47 -7.14 -19.69
CA LEU A 151 -19.20 -7.40 -19.02
C LEU A 151 -19.28 -7.22 -17.49
N TYR A 152 -20.33 -6.62 -16.98
CA TYR A 152 -20.48 -6.21 -15.58
C TYR A 152 -21.54 -7.03 -14.84
N THR A 153 -21.43 -7.07 -13.50
CA THR A 153 -22.38 -7.78 -12.63
C THR A 153 -23.77 -7.16 -12.61
N SER A 154 -23.89 -5.87 -12.92
CA SER A 154 -25.17 -5.16 -12.98
C SER A 154 -25.08 -3.87 -13.81
N ARG A 155 -26.25 -3.39 -14.27
CA ARG A 155 -26.34 -2.10 -14.95
C ARG A 155 -25.83 -0.93 -14.07
N LYS A 156 -26.07 -0.99 -12.78
CA LYS A 156 -25.60 0.03 -11.84
C LYS A 156 -24.08 0.08 -11.80
N THR A 157 -23.43 -1.06 -11.58
CA THR A 157 -21.96 -1.14 -11.53
C THR A 157 -21.32 -0.73 -12.84
N TYR A 158 -21.95 -1.05 -13.98
CA TYR A 158 -21.53 -0.55 -15.28
C TYR A 158 -21.50 0.99 -15.32
N LEU A 159 -22.61 1.65 -14.96
CA LEU A 159 -22.71 3.11 -15.01
C LEU A 159 -21.70 3.79 -14.07
N GLU A 160 -21.54 3.30 -12.86
CA GLU A 160 -20.55 3.80 -11.89
C GLU A 160 -19.11 3.63 -12.42
N THR A 161 -18.84 2.53 -13.11
CA THR A 161 -17.52 2.29 -13.71
C THR A 161 -17.27 3.24 -14.89
N MET A 162 -18.27 3.44 -15.76
CA MET A 162 -18.15 4.36 -16.90
C MET A 162 -17.92 5.81 -16.44
N GLU A 163 -18.60 6.24 -15.38
CA GLU A 163 -18.36 7.55 -14.77
C GLU A 163 -16.90 7.67 -14.29
N SER A 164 -16.42 6.68 -13.54
CA SER A 164 -15.04 6.64 -13.05
C SER A 164 -14.00 6.64 -14.18
N PHE A 165 -14.22 5.89 -15.26
CA PHE A 165 -13.34 5.85 -16.41
C PHE A 165 -13.36 7.18 -17.19
N SER A 166 -14.54 7.75 -17.37
CA SER A 166 -14.71 9.06 -18.01
C SER A 166 -13.97 10.15 -17.24
N GLU A 167 -14.04 10.15 -15.90
CA GLU A 167 -13.28 11.08 -15.07
C GLU A 167 -11.76 10.93 -15.23
N ALA A 168 -11.24 9.70 -15.28
CA ALA A 168 -9.82 9.43 -15.47
C ALA A 168 -9.35 10.00 -16.82
N LEU A 169 -10.06 9.67 -17.90
CA LEU A 169 -9.76 10.14 -19.26
C LEU A 169 -9.87 11.68 -19.38
N HIS A 170 -10.88 12.29 -18.74
CA HIS A 170 -11.06 13.74 -18.79
C HIS A 170 -9.96 14.51 -18.05
N LYS A 171 -9.41 13.92 -16.98
CA LYS A 171 -8.31 14.52 -16.20
C LYS A 171 -6.94 14.29 -16.83
N SER A 172 -6.83 13.34 -17.75
CA SER A 172 -5.57 13.00 -18.41
C SER A 172 -5.04 14.15 -19.25
N LYS A 173 -3.71 14.31 -19.21
CA LYS A 173 -2.96 15.24 -20.08
C LYS A 173 -1.97 14.48 -20.97
N GLU A 174 -2.09 13.15 -21.00
CA GLU A 174 -1.16 12.30 -21.73
C GLU A 174 -1.37 12.46 -23.25
N PRO A 175 -0.28 12.61 -24.03
CA PRO A 175 -0.36 12.83 -25.47
C PRO A 175 -1.10 11.73 -26.23
N PHE A 176 -1.00 10.48 -25.75
CA PHE A 176 -1.69 9.36 -26.40
C PHE A 176 -3.21 9.41 -26.21
N ILE A 177 -3.72 9.93 -25.08
CA ILE A 177 -5.14 10.15 -24.86
C ILE A 177 -5.64 11.29 -25.78
N GLU A 178 -4.90 12.39 -25.83
CA GLU A 178 -5.22 13.49 -26.73
C GLU A 178 -5.26 13.03 -28.22
N HIS A 179 -4.30 12.17 -28.61
CA HIS A 179 -4.29 11.55 -29.94
C HIS A 179 -5.58 10.78 -30.23
N HIS A 180 -6.06 9.96 -29.30
CA HIS A 180 -7.29 9.19 -29.48
C HIS A 180 -8.51 10.11 -29.62
N PHE A 181 -8.61 11.17 -28.83
CA PHE A 181 -9.69 12.14 -28.97
C PHE A 181 -9.66 12.89 -30.31
N LYS A 182 -8.47 13.33 -30.77
CA LYS A 182 -8.33 14.15 -31.98
C LYS A 182 -8.32 13.33 -33.27
N GLN A 183 -7.69 12.16 -33.27
CA GLN A 183 -7.39 11.39 -34.48
C GLN A 183 -8.17 10.08 -34.60
N ARG A 184 -8.80 9.60 -33.52
CA ARG A 184 -9.51 8.34 -33.45
C ARG A 184 -10.98 8.49 -33.02
N ASN A 185 -11.51 9.70 -33.16
CA ASN A 185 -12.90 10.04 -32.82
C ASN A 185 -13.32 9.61 -31.40
N GLY A 186 -12.39 9.65 -30.43
CA GLY A 186 -12.64 9.27 -29.06
C GLY A 186 -12.68 7.77 -28.79
N CYS A 187 -12.36 6.91 -29.77
CA CYS A 187 -12.25 5.46 -29.55
C CYS A 187 -11.00 5.18 -28.72
N ILE A 188 -11.18 4.75 -27.48
CA ILE A 188 -10.11 4.46 -26.52
C ILE A 188 -10.01 2.95 -26.30
N PRO A 189 -8.98 2.25 -26.82
CA PRO A 189 -8.80 0.84 -26.54
C PRO A 189 -8.54 0.56 -25.06
N ILE A 190 -8.96 -0.63 -24.58
CA ILE A 190 -8.79 -1.02 -23.17
C ILE A 190 -7.33 -0.94 -22.70
N TRP A 191 -6.36 -1.25 -23.55
CA TRP A 191 -4.92 -1.15 -23.20
C TRP A 191 -4.40 0.29 -23.11
N VAL A 192 -5.12 1.26 -23.67
CA VAL A 192 -4.88 2.69 -23.49
C VAL A 192 -5.59 3.18 -22.22
N LEU A 193 -6.84 2.77 -22.04
CA LEU A 193 -7.63 3.13 -20.86
C LEU A 193 -6.96 2.74 -19.54
N VAL A 194 -6.46 1.50 -19.43
CA VAL A 194 -5.89 1.00 -18.16
C VAL A 194 -4.67 1.78 -17.71
N GLU A 195 -3.92 2.42 -18.62
CA GLU A 195 -2.77 3.26 -18.23
C GLU A 195 -3.22 4.49 -17.43
N GLU A 196 -4.37 5.06 -17.75
CA GLU A 196 -4.94 6.22 -17.06
C GLU A 196 -5.62 5.87 -15.72
N LEU A 197 -5.98 4.61 -15.53
CA LEU A 197 -6.65 4.19 -14.31
C LEU A 197 -5.68 4.12 -13.13
N THR A 198 -6.12 4.57 -11.96
CA THR A 198 -5.43 4.29 -10.70
C THR A 198 -5.54 2.79 -10.37
N PHE A 199 -4.65 2.27 -9.53
CA PHE A 199 -4.75 0.87 -9.07
C PHE A 199 -6.08 0.61 -8.34
N GLY A 200 -6.63 1.63 -7.67
CA GLY A 200 -7.96 1.57 -7.05
C GLY A 200 -9.09 1.36 -8.06
N GLN A 201 -9.05 2.06 -9.19
CA GLN A 201 -10.04 1.90 -10.25
C GLN A 201 -9.94 0.52 -10.91
N VAL A 202 -8.73 0.00 -11.12
CA VAL A 202 -8.52 -1.36 -11.65
C VAL A 202 -9.01 -2.43 -10.68
N ASP A 203 -8.73 -2.32 -9.37
CA ASP A 203 -9.24 -3.22 -8.33
C ASP A 203 -10.78 -3.22 -8.29
N THR A 204 -11.40 -2.03 -8.35
CA THR A 204 -12.86 -1.89 -8.45
C THR A 204 -13.40 -2.52 -9.73
N PHE A 205 -12.81 -2.23 -10.88
CA PHE A 205 -13.22 -2.80 -12.16
C PHE A 205 -13.23 -4.34 -12.13
N LEU A 206 -12.14 -4.96 -11.66
CA LEU A 206 -12.05 -6.41 -11.48
C LEU A 206 -13.13 -6.96 -10.55
N SER A 207 -13.50 -6.24 -9.51
CA SER A 207 -14.51 -6.66 -8.54
C SER A 207 -15.93 -6.66 -9.11
N VAL A 208 -16.21 -5.77 -10.06
CA VAL A 208 -17.54 -5.61 -10.69
C VAL A 208 -17.68 -6.30 -12.04
N LEU A 209 -16.63 -6.94 -12.55
CA LEU A 209 -16.73 -7.78 -13.73
C LEU A 209 -17.71 -8.93 -13.53
N ASN A 210 -18.46 -9.27 -14.58
CA ASN A 210 -19.22 -10.50 -14.67
C ASN A 210 -18.34 -11.69 -14.25
N THR A 211 -18.94 -12.60 -13.48
CA THR A 211 -18.20 -13.71 -12.85
C THR A 211 -17.46 -14.58 -13.87
N ASP A 212 -18.02 -14.80 -15.04
CA ASP A 212 -17.42 -15.67 -16.06
C ASP A 212 -16.14 -15.02 -16.63
N TYR A 213 -16.21 -13.75 -17.04
CA TYR A 213 -15.05 -13.00 -17.54
C TYR A 213 -13.96 -12.86 -16.48
N ARG A 214 -14.35 -12.55 -15.24
CA ARG A 214 -13.41 -12.44 -14.13
C ARG A 214 -12.73 -13.77 -13.82
N ASN A 215 -13.48 -14.86 -13.81
CA ASN A 215 -12.96 -16.20 -13.57
C ASN A 215 -12.00 -16.62 -14.68
N GLU A 216 -12.39 -16.41 -15.94
CA GLU A 216 -11.56 -16.75 -17.09
C GLU A 216 -10.23 -15.97 -17.07
N TRP A 217 -10.29 -14.66 -16.80
CA TRP A 217 -9.09 -13.86 -16.60
C TRP A 217 -8.22 -14.40 -15.47
N SER A 218 -8.81 -14.66 -14.31
CA SER A 218 -8.08 -15.16 -13.15
C SER A 218 -7.43 -16.52 -13.39
N ASP A 219 -8.14 -17.42 -14.10
CA ASP A 219 -7.63 -18.76 -14.41
C ASP A 219 -6.43 -18.71 -15.36
N ARG A 220 -6.49 -17.83 -16.36
CA ARG A 220 -5.39 -17.66 -17.33
C ARG A 220 -4.14 -17.04 -16.72
N VAL A 221 -4.29 -16.15 -15.74
CA VAL A 221 -3.18 -15.40 -15.15
C VAL A 221 -2.60 -16.11 -13.92
N PHE A 222 -3.44 -16.69 -13.07
CA PHE A 222 -3.07 -17.20 -11.75
C PHE A 222 -3.35 -18.69 -11.54
N GLY A 223 -3.99 -19.36 -12.49
CA GLY A 223 -4.47 -20.71 -12.32
C GLY A 223 -5.78 -20.80 -11.51
N ARG A 224 -6.59 -21.82 -11.85
CA ARG A 224 -7.94 -22.03 -11.32
C ARG A 224 -7.99 -22.17 -9.79
N GLU A 225 -6.95 -22.75 -9.20
CA GLU A 225 -6.80 -22.97 -7.75
C GLU A 225 -6.69 -21.67 -6.96
N ASN A 226 -6.25 -20.57 -7.60
CA ASN A 226 -6.05 -19.26 -6.96
C ASN A 226 -7.25 -18.31 -7.12
N ARG A 227 -8.21 -18.65 -7.98
CA ARG A 227 -9.37 -17.82 -8.35
C ARG A 227 -10.05 -17.12 -7.16
N LYS A 228 -10.28 -17.85 -6.05
CA LYS A 228 -10.99 -17.31 -4.87
C LYS A 228 -10.15 -16.38 -3.99
N PHE A 229 -8.84 -16.28 -4.26
CA PHE A 229 -7.90 -15.51 -3.45
C PHE A 229 -7.44 -14.22 -4.13
N VAL A 230 -7.28 -14.26 -5.47
CA VAL A 230 -6.63 -13.24 -6.29
C VAL A 230 -7.16 -11.83 -6.03
N LEU A 231 -8.48 -11.63 -6.04
CA LEU A 231 -9.04 -10.29 -5.80
C LEU A 231 -8.65 -9.73 -4.42
N SER A 232 -8.65 -10.58 -3.40
CA SER A 232 -8.23 -10.12 -2.07
C SER A 232 -6.73 -9.81 -2.01
N TRP A 233 -5.90 -10.54 -2.76
CA TRP A 233 -4.46 -10.26 -2.86
C TRP A 233 -4.18 -8.95 -3.60
N ILE A 234 -4.92 -8.68 -4.68
CA ILE A 234 -4.84 -7.40 -5.41
C ILE A 234 -5.27 -6.24 -4.50
N SER A 235 -6.37 -6.38 -3.75
CA SER A 235 -6.84 -5.35 -2.82
C SER A 235 -5.81 -5.06 -1.71
N VAL A 236 -5.13 -6.10 -1.19
CA VAL A 236 -4.02 -5.92 -0.23
C VAL A 236 -2.83 -5.21 -0.90
N SER A 237 -2.42 -5.64 -2.10
CA SER A 237 -1.33 -4.99 -2.84
C SER A 237 -1.62 -3.51 -3.11
N ARG A 238 -2.84 -3.18 -3.54
CA ARG A 238 -3.30 -1.80 -3.71
C ARG A 238 -3.22 -1.01 -2.40
N TYR A 239 -3.66 -1.59 -1.30
CA TYR A 239 -3.58 -0.94 0.01
C TYR A 239 -2.13 -0.66 0.42
N LEU A 240 -1.24 -1.65 0.26
CA LEU A 240 0.20 -1.50 0.56
C LEU A 240 0.85 -0.44 -0.33
N ARG A 241 0.52 -0.41 -1.62
CA ARG A 241 0.99 0.62 -2.56
C ARG A 241 0.56 2.01 -2.09
N ASN A 242 -0.68 2.19 -1.68
CA ASN A 242 -1.18 3.48 -1.23
C ASN A 242 -0.49 3.94 0.07
N ILE A 243 -0.35 3.06 1.07
CA ILE A 243 0.32 3.44 2.32
C ILE A 243 1.81 3.73 2.11
N SER A 244 2.49 3.05 1.17
CA SER A 244 3.87 3.37 0.82
C SER A 244 4.00 4.72 0.12
N ALA A 245 3.12 5.02 -0.84
CA ALA A 245 3.09 6.30 -1.56
C ALA A 245 2.76 7.50 -0.64
N HIS A 246 2.01 7.27 0.44
CA HIS A 246 1.68 8.28 1.44
C HIS A 246 2.64 8.30 2.63
N HIS A 247 3.83 7.71 2.50
CA HIS A 247 4.86 7.67 3.55
C HIS A 247 4.37 7.12 4.91
N SER A 248 3.32 6.28 4.90
CA SER A 248 2.85 5.65 6.13
C SER A 248 3.77 4.51 6.55
N ARG A 249 3.85 4.28 7.86
CA ARG A 249 4.66 3.24 8.49
C ARG A 249 4.21 1.83 8.09
N PHE A 250 5.15 0.90 7.98
CA PHE A 250 4.95 -0.54 7.81
C PHE A 250 5.24 -1.35 9.06
N TYR A 251 6.39 -1.09 9.69
CA TYR A 251 6.85 -1.83 10.86
C TYR A 251 5.90 -1.65 12.05
N GLY A 252 5.48 -2.76 12.66
CA GLY A 252 4.57 -2.76 13.81
C GLY A 252 3.17 -2.20 13.53
N LYS A 253 2.77 -2.05 12.27
CA LYS A 253 1.43 -1.59 11.87
C LYS A 253 0.46 -2.77 11.80
N LYS A 254 -0.77 -2.55 12.24
CA LYS A 254 -1.87 -3.48 11.98
C LYS A 254 -2.62 -3.02 10.72
N TYR A 255 -2.66 -3.90 9.71
CA TYR A 255 -3.28 -3.60 8.42
C TYR A 255 -4.79 -3.81 8.46
N ILE A 256 -5.55 -2.92 7.80
CA ILE A 256 -7.02 -2.96 7.81
C ILE A 256 -7.61 -3.78 6.67
N VAL A 257 -6.86 -3.99 5.58
CA VAL A 257 -7.28 -4.83 4.46
C VAL A 257 -6.72 -6.24 4.68
N LEU A 258 -7.62 -7.19 4.96
CA LEU A 258 -7.24 -8.54 5.32
C LEU A 258 -7.32 -9.48 4.11
N PRO A 259 -6.28 -10.28 3.83
CA PRO A 259 -6.29 -11.23 2.72
C PRO A 259 -7.13 -12.46 3.01
N ARG A 260 -7.61 -13.08 1.94
CA ARG A 260 -7.94 -14.50 1.93
C ARG A 260 -6.66 -15.30 1.67
N LEU A 261 -6.37 -16.25 2.54
CA LEU A 261 -5.20 -17.13 2.44
C LEU A 261 -5.63 -18.58 2.19
N LYS A 262 -4.78 -19.35 1.54
CA LYS A 262 -4.95 -20.79 1.43
C LYS A 262 -4.82 -21.43 2.82
N LYS A 263 -5.63 -22.43 3.11
CA LYS A 263 -5.57 -23.13 4.41
C LYS A 263 -4.23 -23.86 4.58
N GLU A 264 -3.69 -24.36 3.49
CA GLU A 264 -2.39 -25.03 3.40
C GLU A 264 -1.27 -24.06 3.81
N ASP A 265 -1.24 -22.85 3.25
CA ASP A 265 -0.26 -21.81 3.59
C ASP A 265 -0.39 -21.39 5.07
N MET A 266 -1.63 -21.20 5.55
CA MET A 266 -1.87 -20.85 6.95
C MET A 266 -1.34 -21.94 7.89
N LYS A 267 -1.56 -23.21 7.58
CA LYS A 267 -1.06 -24.34 8.37
C LYS A 267 0.46 -24.46 8.29
N GLN A 268 1.01 -24.37 7.08
CA GLN A 268 2.44 -24.51 6.82
C GLN A 268 3.26 -23.44 7.54
N TYR A 269 2.79 -22.19 7.50
CA TYR A 269 3.51 -21.04 8.07
C TYR A 269 3.01 -20.64 9.46
N GLY A 270 2.14 -21.44 10.07
CA GLY A 270 1.60 -21.20 11.41
C GLY A 270 0.76 -19.93 11.53
N VAL A 271 0.21 -19.40 10.43
CA VAL A 271 -0.60 -18.18 10.40
C VAL A 271 -2.00 -18.47 10.92
N THR A 272 -2.44 -17.70 11.90
CA THR A 272 -3.81 -17.72 12.42
C THR A 272 -4.67 -16.59 11.84
N ASN A 273 -5.96 -16.58 12.15
CA ASN A 273 -6.83 -15.46 11.75
C ASN A 273 -6.43 -14.15 12.43
N GLY A 274 -5.83 -14.20 13.61
CA GLY A 274 -5.31 -13.03 14.33
C GLY A 274 -4.07 -12.40 13.69
N ASP A 275 -3.32 -13.18 12.91
CA ASP A 275 -2.08 -12.73 12.27
C ASP A 275 -2.31 -12.03 10.91
N LYS A 276 -3.52 -12.12 10.35
CA LYS A 276 -3.82 -11.63 8.98
C LYS A 276 -3.55 -10.15 8.74
N ASN A 277 -3.42 -9.38 9.78
CA ASN A 277 -3.17 -7.95 9.75
C ASN A 277 -1.71 -7.57 10.04
N THR A 278 -0.77 -8.50 9.92
CA THR A 278 0.65 -8.29 10.20
C THR A 278 1.46 -8.06 8.93
N LEU A 279 2.67 -7.50 9.10
CA LEU A 279 3.63 -7.28 8.00
C LEU A 279 4.00 -8.59 7.31
N PHE A 280 4.27 -9.67 8.07
CA PHE A 280 4.60 -10.98 7.49
C PHE A 280 3.52 -11.46 6.52
N VAL A 281 2.24 -11.37 6.91
CA VAL A 281 1.14 -11.81 6.04
C VAL A 281 0.97 -10.88 4.83
N ALA A 282 1.23 -9.59 4.97
CA ALA A 282 1.24 -8.67 3.84
C ALA A 282 2.33 -9.06 2.82
N LEU A 283 3.54 -9.38 3.27
CA LEU A 283 4.63 -9.88 2.42
C LEU A 283 4.29 -11.23 1.78
N LEU A 284 3.65 -12.14 2.51
CA LEU A 284 3.19 -13.43 1.97
C LEU A 284 2.20 -13.26 0.82
N VAL A 285 1.32 -12.26 0.88
CA VAL A 285 0.40 -11.92 -0.20
C VAL A 285 1.16 -11.37 -1.42
N LEU A 286 2.13 -10.47 -1.22
CA LEU A 286 2.95 -9.96 -2.31
C LEU A 286 3.74 -11.10 -2.98
N LYS A 287 4.37 -11.98 -2.20
CA LYS A 287 5.04 -13.18 -2.70
C LYS A 287 4.10 -14.04 -3.54
N SER A 288 2.85 -14.24 -3.08
CA SER A 288 1.87 -15.05 -3.81
C SER A 288 1.50 -14.45 -5.17
N LEU A 289 1.40 -13.12 -5.30
CA LEU A 289 1.20 -12.45 -6.59
C LEU A 289 2.47 -12.51 -7.45
N LEU A 290 3.62 -12.22 -6.87
CA LEU A 290 4.90 -12.15 -7.59
C LEU A 290 5.37 -13.50 -8.11
N SER A 291 4.90 -14.62 -7.54
CA SER A 291 5.17 -15.98 -8.05
C SER A 291 4.65 -16.20 -9.49
N PHE A 292 3.74 -15.34 -9.96
CA PHE A 292 3.23 -15.36 -11.34
C PHE A 292 3.85 -14.26 -12.22
N HIS A 293 4.77 -13.48 -11.69
CA HIS A 293 5.46 -12.43 -12.45
C HIS A 293 6.68 -13.00 -13.20
N SER A 294 7.40 -12.15 -13.94
CA SER A 294 8.62 -12.55 -14.64
C SER A 294 9.70 -13.07 -13.69
N LEU A 295 10.56 -13.97 -14.18
CA LEU A 295 11.69 -14.53 -13.42
C LEU A 295 12.61 -13.44 -12.85
N GLN A 296 12.80 -12.35 -13.59
CA GLN A 296 13.57 -11.20 -13.12
C GLN A 296 12.98 -10.62 -11.83
N VAL A 297 11.67 -10.34 -11.79
CA VAL A 297 11.02 -9.75 -10.61
C VAL A 297 10.98 -10.74 -9.45
N GLN A 298 10.84 -12.04 -9.74
CA GLN A 298 10.96 -13.11 -8.72
C GLN A 298 12.36 -13.14 -8.09
N SER A 299 13.40 -12.99 -8.90
CA SER A 299 14.79 -12.93 -8.41
C SER A 299 15.04 -11.67 -7.58
N GLU A 300 14.52 -10.52 -8.02
CA GLU A 300 14.61 -9.26 -7.28
C GLU A 300 13.88 -9.37 -5.92
N TRP A 301 12.73 -10.05 -5.88
CA TRP A 301 12.01 -10.33 -4.64
C TRP A 301 12.83 -11.20 -3.68
N ASN A 302 13.45 -12.26 -4.17
CA ASN A 302 14.30 -13.12 -3.34
C ASN A 302 15.50 -12.36 -2.78
N LEU A 303 16.12 -11.49 -3.59
CA LEU A 303 17.20 -10.59 -3.13
C LEU A 303 16.69 -9.62 -2.03
N PHE A 304 15.49 -9.09 -2.15
CA PHE A 304 14.88 -8.29 -1.08
C PHE A 304 14.73 -9.11 0.22
N MET A 305 14.34 -10.40 0.14
CA MET A 305 14.25 -11.26 1.32
C MET A 305 15.62 -11.55 1.93
N ASP A 306 16.67 -11.71 1.11
CA ASP A 306 18.05 -11.86 1.57
C ASP A 306 18.51 -10.62 2.33
N ASN A 307 18.32 -9.44 1.76
CA ASN A 307 18.67 -8.17 2.40
C ASN A 307 17.89 -7.92 3.69
N LEU A 308 16.59 -8.28 3.70
CA LEU A 308 15.76 -8.14 4.91
C LEU A 308 16.23 -9.06 6.04
N GLU A 309 16.65 -10.28 5.71
CA GLU A 309 17.22 -11.20 6.70
C GLU A 309 18.55 -10.66 7.27
N GLU A 310 19.45 -10.16 6.41
CA GLU A 310 20.70 -9.54 6.86
C GLU A 310 20.43 -8.38 7.82
N ILE A 311 19.56 -7.45 7.43
CA ILE A 311 19.15 -6.33 8.28
C ILE A 311 18.56 -6.82 9.62
N PHE A 312 17.74 -7.84 9.60
CA PHE A 312 17.13 -8.38 10.82
C PHE A 312 18.16 -9.08 11.72
N ASN A 313 19.11 -9.79 11.13
CA ASN A 313 20.19 -10.47 11.87
C ASN A 313 21.15 -9.46 12.53
N ASP A 314 21.46 -8.38 11.83
CA ASP A 314 22.30 -7.30 12.37
C ASP A 314 21.62 -6.49 13.47
N ASN A 315 20.30 -6.63 13.65
CA ASN A 315 19.49 -5.86 14.57
C ASN A 315 18.58 -6.73 15.46
N THR A 316 18.96 -7.98 15.72
CA THR A 316 18.12 -8.98 16.44
C THR A 316 17.60 -8.49 17.79
N GLU A 317 18.38 -7.68 18.51
CA GLU A 317 18.03 -7.17 19.85
C GLU A 317 16.90 -6.15 19.83
N ILE A 318 16.71 -5.47 18.70
CA ILE A 318 15.72 -4.41 18.57
C ILE A 318 14.54 -4.80 17.65
N ILE A 319 14.63 -5.93 16.92
CA ILE A 319 13.54 -6.41 16.06
C ILE A 319 12.46 -7.09 16.90
N ASN A 320 11.25 -6.56 16.85
CA ASN A 320 10.08 -7.19 17.47
C ASN A 320 9.39 -8.14 16.46
N TYR A 321 9.90 -9.38 16.36
CA TYR A 321 9.39 -10.40 15.43
C TYR A 321 7.90 -10.70 15.64
N PRO A 322 7.41 -10.97 16.86
CA PRO A 322 5.98 -11.27 17.09
C PRO A 322 5.06 -10.10 16.72
N LEU A 323 5.47 -8.85 16.97
CA LEU A 323 4.68 -7.66 16.63
C LEU A 323 4.39 -7.58 15.13
N ASN A 324 5.36 -7.98 14.31
CA ASN A 324 5.31 -7.96 12.86
C ASN A 324 4.79 -9.28 12.27
N GLY A 325 4.53 -10.30 13.09
CA GLY A 325 4.03 -11.61 12.69
C GLY A 325 5.09 -12.56 12.14
N PHE A 326 6.37 -12.22 12.25
CA PHE A 326 7.46 -13.11 11.85
C PHE A 326 7.68 -14.23 12.86
N ARG A 327 7.97 -15.44 12.36
CA ARG A 327 8.24 -16.65 13.14
C ARG A 327 9.57 -17.24 12.70
N GLU A 328 10.01 -18.28 13.38
CA GLU A 328 11.15 -19.07 12.92
C GLU A 328 10.96 -19.48 11.46
N ASN A 329 12.02 -19.45 10.68
CA ASN A 329 12.03 -19.77 9.25
C ASN A 329 11.11 -18.90 8.37
N TRP A 330 10.77 -17.69 8.81
CA TRP A 330 9.92 -16.76 8.06
C TRP A 330 10.43 -16.50 6.64
N LYS A 331 11.75 -16.46 6.44
CA LYS A 331 12.36 -16.23 5.13
C LYS A 331 11.97 -17.30 4.13
N SER A 332 12.07 -18.58 4.51
CA SER A 332 11.71 -19.70 3.62
C SER A 332 10.25 -19.64 3.16
N ALA A 333 9.36 -19.10 4.00
CA ALA A 333 7.96 -18.89 3.65
C ALA A 333 7.77 -17.80 2.58
N LEU A 334 8.65 -16.82 2.55
CA LEU A 334 8.57 -15.64 1.67
C LEU A 334 9.40 -15.77 0.39
N LEU A 335 10.34 -16.71 0.30
CA LEU A 335 11.09 -16.97 -0.93
C LEU A 335 10.17 -17.54 -2.02
N ILE A 336 10.42 -17.14 -3.25
CA ILE A 336 9.79 -17.68 -4.45
C ILE A 336 10.71 -18.75 -5.02
N GLU A 337 10.18 -19.96 -5.19
CA GLU A 337 10.89 -21.04 -5.88
C GLU A 337 10.95 -20.72 -7.38
N ILE A 338 12.14 -20.41 -7.87
CA ILE A 338 12.37 -20.08 -9.28
C ILE A 338 12.65 -21.38 -10.02
N VAL A 339 11.65 -21.84 -10.78
CA VAL A 339 11.81 -22.99 -11.67
C VAL A 339 12.36 -22.48 -13.02
N PRO A 340 13.55 -22.93 -13.45
CA PRO A 340 14.06 -22.57 -14.76
C PRO A 340 13.07 -23.03 -15.85
N VAL A 341 12.64 -22.12 -16.70
CA VAL A 341 11.91 -22.52 -17.92
C VAL A 341 12.89 -23.28 -18.80
N ASN A 342 12.76 -24.58 -18.88
CA ASN A 342 13.44 -25.35 -19.91
C ASN A 342 12.99 -24.77 -21.24
N LYS A 343 13.91 -24.16 -21.98
CA LYS A 343 13.70 -23.76 -23.36
C LYS A 343 13.77 -25.04 -24.17
N ASP A 344 12.61 -25.68 -24.37
CA ASP A 344 12.46 -26.63 -25.47
C ASP A 344 12.31 -25.89 -26.81
#